data_50a21f7b011e999b483bf5ef97ad20d1
#
_entry.id   50a21f7b011e999b483bf5ef97ad20d1
#
_cell.length_a   1.000
_cell.length_b   1.000
_cell.length_c   1.000
_cell.angle_alpha   90.00
_cell.angle_beta   90.00
_cell.angle_gamma   90.00
#
_symmetry.space_group_name_H-M   'P 1'
#
loop_
_entity.id
_entity.type
_entity.pdbx_description
1 polymer ?
#
loop_
_entity_poly.entity_id
_entity_poly.type
_entity_poly.pdbx_seq_one_letter_code
_entity_poly.pdbx_strand_id
1 'polypeptide(L)'
;MTHNDRSFIIRTSTLSLVFCFAVFLGTVFGENTEDKGLRPIPDWAEKEIETTLTRYLKWKGDDETVVFPLVTDVHSETHRNGTMDGDPNEIDWSDNKNHIYIAQQAAVKFNADCLVDLGDIGIDRYADYVPSRPEDVFWRLAAQLRVYQDFTAVPVLFCIGNHDHGPANFFISDRVFGETFNLPTLRRGVPVKTGQDFDYGYYDISGKKTRVFFLNTSDDAYYGYSREQLQFFADNLQLPDQWTAVICQHFCVNRSIGIWLSAPHICANRGEIWEAILQGFLHNQAGEIDGVTWDFTNNHDCRLAGSLTGDSHFDNQATINGVNHVITQGFGTVLEENMPEGAVNTKFKSCCQTLIDVAAIKPGKRELRLFRIGAGGDQRDRTFSF
;
A
#
# COMPACT_ATOMS: atom_id res chain seq x y z
N MET A 1 0.50 -19.77 44.88
CA MET A 1 -0.47 -18.65 44.83
C MET A 1 -0.80 -18.39 43.38
N THR A 2 -2.00 -18.62 43.06
CA THR A 2 -2.61 -18.87 41.75
C THR A 2 -2.71 -17.60 40.94
N HIS A 3 -2.08 -17.56 39.76
CA HIS A 3 -2.42 -16.59 38.70
C HIS A 3 -3.61 -17.11 37.91
N ASN A 4 -4.69 -16.40 37.98
CA ASN A 4 -5.96 -16.68 37.31
C ASN A 4 -5.88 -16.37 35.82
N ASP A 5 -6.14 -17.38 35.02
CA ASP A 5 -6.55 -17.30 33.60
C ASP A 5 -7.75 -16.38 33.41
N ARG A 6 -7.53 -15.19 32.88
CA ARG A 6 -8.60 -14.31 32.37
C ARG A 6 -8.50 -14.04 30.85
N SER A 7 -7.62 -14.75 30.15
CA SER A 7 -7.37 -14.50 28.72
C SER A 7 -8.32 -15.23 27.75
N PHE A 8 -9.23 -16.07 28.23
CA PHE A 8 -9.97 -16.98 27.34
C PHE A 8 -11.36 -16.47 26.87
N ILE A 9 -11.92 -15.43 27.46
CA ILE A 9 -13.31 -15.03 27.19
C ILE A 9 -13.44 -13.93 26.10
N ILE A 10 -12.36 -13.18 25.82
CA ILE A 10 -12.44 -12.04 24.86
C ILE A 10 -12.31 -12.48 23.40
N ARG A 11 -11.68 -13.63 23.11
CA ARG A 11 -11.47 -14.07 21.71
C ARG A 11 -12.71 -14.51 20.96
N THR A 12 -13.74 -15.00 21.63
CA THR A 12 -14.95 -15.52 20.95
C THR A 12 -16.00 -14.45 20.66
N SER A 13 -16.06 -13.37 21.44
CA SER A 13 -17.02 -12.29 21.20
C SER A 13 -16.62 -11.34 20.09
N THR A 14 -15.32 -11.13 19.86
CA THR A 14 -14.81 -10.23 18.84
C THR A 14 -15.01 -10.78 17.43
N LEU A 15 -14.79 -12.08 17.24
CA LEU A 15 -15.02 -12.74 15.94
C LEU A 15 -16.49 -12.66 15.50
N SER A 16 -17.41 -12.80 16.44
CA SER A 16 -18.85 -12.73 16.13
C SER A 16 -19.29 -11.31 15.73
N LEU A 17 -18.69 -10.28 16.30
CA LEU A 17 -19.03 -8.89 15.96
C LEU A 17 -18.50 -8.48 14.58
N VAL A 18 -17.28 -8.87 14.23
CA VAL A 18 -16.69 -8.60 12.91
C VAL A 18 -17.44 -9.35 11.82
N PHE A 19 -17.85 -10.60 12.08
CA PHE A 19 -18.63 -11.37 11.11
C PHE A 19 -20.05 -10.80 10.91
N CYS A 20 -20.69 -10.30 11.97
CA CYS A 20 -21.96 -9.59 11.86
C CYS A 20 -21.83 -8.28 11.09
N PHE A 21 -20.72 -7.55 11.24
CA PHE A 21 -20.50 -6.28 10.55
C PHE A 21 -20.23 -6.49 9.04
N ALA A 22 -19.44 -7.50 8.69
CA ALA A 22 -19.19 -7.87 7.30
C ALA A 22 -20.46 -8.39 6.59
N VAL A 23 -21.30 -9.15 7.30
CA VAL A 23 -22.60 -9.62 6.78
C VAL A 23 -23.60 -8.47 6.68
N PHE A 24 -23.60 -7.52 7.62
CA PHE A 24 -24.53 -6.38 7.61
C PHE A 24 -24.19 -5.39 6.48
N LEU A 25 -22.90 -5.17 6.19
CA LEU A 25 -22.48 -4.35 5.05
C LEU A 25 -22.80 -5.00 3.70
N GLY A 26 -22.73 -6.34 3.61
CA GLY A 26 -23.04 -7.07 2.36
C GLY A 26 -24.51 -7.10 1.97
N THR A 27 -25.44 -6.80 2.89
CA THR A 27 -26.89 -6.87 2.63
C THR A 27 -27.55 -5.53 2.35
N VAL A 28 -26.83 -4.40 2.53
CA VAL A 28 -27.43 -3.06 2.38
C VAL A 28 -27.25 -2.48 0.98
N PHE A 29 -26.38 -3.05 0.15
CA PHE A 29 -26.02 -2.46 -1.14
C PHE A 29 -26.42 -3.38 -2.31
N GLY A 30 -27.53 -3.02 -2.96
CA GLY A 30 -27.97 -3.66 -4.20
C GLY A 30 -26.98 -3.38 -5.35
N GLU A 31 -26.75 -4.41 -6.16
CA GLU A 31 -25.94 -4.34 -7.38
C GLU A 31 -26.51 -3.30 -8.35
N ASN A 32 -25.77 -2.21 -8.55
CA ASN A 32 -25.95 -1.32 -9.68
C ASN A 32 -24.68 -1.42 -10.54
N THR A 33 -24.77 -2.18 -11.63
CA THR A 33 -23.62 -2.64 -12.44
C THR A 33 -23.06 -1.59 -13.41
N GLU A 34 -23.54 -0.35 -13.41
CA GLU A 34 -23.07 0.71 -14.32
C GLU A 34 -22.21 1.80 -13.67
N ASP A 35 -22.23 1.92 -12.35
CA ASP A 35 -21.40 2.90 -11.64
C ASP A 35 -20.15 2.21 -11.08
N LYS A 36 -18.97 2.59 -11.57
CA LYS A 36 -17.66 2.08 -11.11
C LYS A 36 -17.33 2.50 -9.67
N GLY A 37 -18.29 3.01 -8.93
CA GLY A 37 -18.11 3.53 -7.57
C GLY A 37 -17.26 4.80 -7.50
N LEU A 38 -17.12 5.51 -8.62
CA LEU A 38 -16.32 6.72 -8.68
C LEU A 38 -17.05 7.90 -8.06
N ARG A 39 -16.40 8.57 -7.12
CA ARG A 39 -16.91 9.83 -6.55
C ARG A 39 -16.39 11.02 -7.35
N PRO A 40 -17.17 12.11 -7.46
CA PRO A 40 -16.69 13.37 -8.03
C PRO A 40 -15.47 13.88 -7.27
N ILE A 41 -14.51 14.43 -8.01
CA ILE A 41 -13.31 15.05 -7.46
C ILE A 41 -13.31 16.55 -7.80
N PRO A 42 -12.56 17.40 -7.06
CA PRO A 42 -12.47 18.81 -7.36
C PRO A 42 -11.80 19.08 -8.72
N ASP A 43 -12.17 20.16 -9.39
CA ASP A 43 -11.60 20.57 -10.67
C ASP A 43 -10.07 20.67 -10.67
N TRP A 44 -9.49 21.13 -9.53
CA TRP A 44 -8.03 21.19 -9.41
C TRP A 44 -7.39 19.80 -9.45
N ALA A 45 -8.04 18.79 -8.86
CA ALA A 45 -7.54 17.41 -8.87
C ALA A 45 -7.70 16.77 -10.25
N GLU A 46 -8.80 17.01 -10.92
CA GLU A 46 -9.01 16.56 -12.30
C GLU A 46 -7.92 17.12 -13.23
N LYS A 47 -7.63 18.42 -13.12
CA LYS A 47 -6.56 19.07 -13.89
C LYS A 47 -5.19 18.48 -13.61
N GLU A 48 -4.86 18.14 -12.34
CA GLU A 48 -3.59 17.51 -11.99
C GLU A 48 -3.48 16.10 -12.59
N ILE A 49 -4.56 15.32 -12.57
CA ILE A 49 -4.60 14.01 -13.21
C ILE A 49 -4.35 14.15 -14.73
N GLU A 50 -5.03 15.07 -15.40
CA GLU A 50 -4.90 15.27 -16.85
C GLU A 50 -3.49 15.74 -17.25
N THR A 51 -2.90 16.64 -16.45
CA THR A 51 -1.54 17.13 -16.65
C THR A 51 -0.55 15.96 -16.52
N THR A 52 -0.70 15.14 -15.49
CA THR A 52 0.16 13.97 -15.25
C THR A 52 -0.06 12.89 -16.30
N LEU A 53 -1.30 12.64 -16.71
CA LEU A 53 -1.63 11.72 -17.80
C LEU A 53 -0.94 12.13 -19.11
N THR A 54 -0.91 13.43 -19.41
CA THR A 54 -0.21 13.94 -20.59
C THR A 54 1.28 13.63 -20.55
N ARG A 55 1.96 13.80 -19.39
CA ARG A 55 3.36 13.43 -19.21
C ARG A 55 3.58 11.93 -19.37
N TYR A 56 2.71 11.13 -18.75
CA TYR A 56 2.74 9.67 -18.86
C TYR A 56 2.59 9.21 -20.31
N LEU A 57 1.57 9.69 -21.03
CA LEU A 57 1.33 9.29 -22.42
C LEU A 57 2.49 9.67 -23.35
N LYS A 58 3.09 10.84 -23.14
CA LYS A 58 4.30 11.25 -23.86
C LYS A 58 5.48 10.30 -23.60
N TRP A 59 5.69 9.90 -22.34
CA TRP A 59 6.74 8.94 -21.98
C TRP A 59 6.42 7.53 -22.46
N LYS A 60 5.16 7.08 -22.28
CA LYS A 60 4.72 5.75 -22.67
C LYS A 60 4.94 5.51 -24.16
N GLY A 61 4.54 6.46 -25.02
CA GLY A 61 4.54 6.27 -26.47
C GLY A 61 3.73 5.02 -26.85
N ASP A 62 4.31 4.20 -27.73
CA ASP A 62 3.72 2.94 -28.17
C ASP A 62 4.16 1.71 -27.34
N ASP A 63 4.97 1.92 -26.28
CA ASP A 63 5.46 0.82 -25.46
C ASP A 63 4.34 0.20 -24.61
N GLU A 64 4.41 -1.14 -24.45
CA GLU A 64 3.61 -1.84 -23.46
C GLU A 64 4.05 -1.39 -22.06
N THR A 65 3.09 -1.03 -21.23
CA THR A 65 3.37 -0.43 -19.92
C THR A 65 2.41 -0.99 -18.88
N VAL A 66 2.96 -1.48 -17.76
CA VAL A 66 2.21 -1.71 -16.53
C VAL A 66 2.07 -0.36 -15.82
N VAL A 67 0.88 -0.04 -15.34
CA VAL A 67 0.63 1.24 -14.67
C VAL A 67 -0.33 1.08 -13.49
N PHE A 68 0.02 1.68 -12.35
CA PHE A 68 -0.84 1.69 -11.16
C PHE A 68 -0.54 2.89 -10.27
N PRO A 69 -1.57 3.56 -9.75
CA PRO A 69 -1.40 4.56 -8.70
C PRO A 69 -0.96 3.94 -7.39
N LEU A 70 -0.15 4.68 -6.64
CA LEU A 70 0.31 4.38 -5.29
C LEU A 70 -0.29 5.38 -4.32
N VAL A 71 -0.88 4.87 -3.25
CA VAL A 71 -1.36 5.62 -2.09
C VAL A 71 -0.58 5.13 -0.88
N THR A 72 -0.23 6.00 0.05
CA THR A 72 0.47 5.63 1.29
C THR A 72 0.25 6.67 2.37
N ASP A 73 0.39 6.24 3.62
CA ASP A 73 0.41 7.13 4.80
C ASP A 73 -0.76 8.12 4.81
N VAL A 74 -1.94 7.61 4.54
CA VAL A 74 -3.16 8.43 4.45
C VAL A 74 -3.47 9.06 5.80
N HIS A 75 -3.24 8.32 6.91
CA HIS A 75 -3.48 8.77 8.28
C HIS A 75 -4.76 9.58 8.40
N SER A 76 -5.88 8.99 8.01
CA SER A 76 -7.14 9.70 7.96
C SER A 76 -7.47 10.32 9.30
N GLU A 77 -7.70 11.62 9.29
CA GLU A 77 -8.20 12.33 10.44
C GLU A 77 -9.71 12.11 10.56
N THR A 78 -10.10 11.10 11.31
CA THR A 78 -11.47 11.14 11.85
C THR A 78 -11.51 12.28 12.84
N HIS A 79 -12.37 13.27 12.59
CA HIS A 79 -12.50 14.44 13.45
C HIS A 79 -12.54 14.07 14.93
N ARG A 80 -11.97 14.95 15.76
CA ARG A 80 -11.79 14.80 17.22
C ARG A 80 -13.00 14.33 18.02
N ASN A 81 -14.18 14.29 17.43
CA ASN A 81 -15.44 14.01 18.12
C ASN A 81 -16.10 12.68 17.72
N GLY A 82 -15.47 11.86 16.87
CA GLY A 82 -16.07 10.59 16.45
C GLY A 82 -17.38 10.74 15.68
N THR A 83 -17.77 11.96 15.36
CA THR A 83 -18.93 12.23 14.53
C THR A 83 -18.50 12.20 13.09
N MET A 84 -19.19 11.43 12.28
CA MET A 84 -19.20 11.66 10.84
C MET A 84 -19.96 12.97 10.64
N ASP A 85 -19.29 14.11 10.95
CA ASP A 85 -19.86 15.42 10.82
C ASP A 85 -19.98 15.77 9.35
N GLY A 86 -21.18 15.93 8.90
CA GLY A 86 -21.52 16.39 7.58
C GLY A 86 -22.56 15.53 6.89
N ASP A 87 -23.15 16.10 5.87
CA ASP A 87 -23.96 15.37 4.90
C ASP A 87 -23.09 14.20 4.36
N PRO A 88 -23.53 12.93 4.44
CA PRO A 88 -22.79 11.80 3.88
C PRO A 88 -22.54 11.94 2.38
N ASN A 89 -23.15 12.90 1.74
CA ASN A 89 -22.94 13.24 0.34
C ASN A 89 -21.91 14.38 0.14
N GLU A 90 -21.52 15.09 1.20
CA GLU A 90 -20.48 16.11 1.13
C GLU A 90 -19.11 15.52 1.48
N ILE A 91 -18.15 15.64 0.54
CA ILE A 91 -16.78 15.16 0.73
C ILE A 91 -15.96 16.31 1.31
N ASP A 92 -15.53 16.16 2.56
CA ASP A 92 -14.56 17.09 3.15
C ASP A 92 -13.14 16.79 2.64
N TRP A 93 -12.66 17.63 1.73
CA TRP A 93 -11.32 17.53 1.15
C TRP A 93 -10.18 17.91 2.11
N SER A 94 -10.48 18.33 3.33
CA SER A 94 -9.46 18.47 4.38
C SER A 94 -9.10 17.14 5.03
N ASP A 95 -9.91 16.09 4.85
CA ASP A 95 -9.61 14.75 5.34
C ASP A 95 -8.83 13.97 4.27
N ASN A 96 -7.64 13.53 4.62
CA ASN A 96 -6.73 12.82 3.74
C ASN A 96 -7.35 11.59 3.06
N LYS A 97 -8.24 10.85 3.76
CA LYS A 97 -8.88 9.66 3.17
C LYS A 97 -9.67 9.98 1.89
N ASN A 98 -10.17 11.20 1.76
CA ASN A 98 -10.95 11.59 0.58
C ASN A 98 -10.07 11.78 -0.66
N HIS A 99 -8.75 11.97 -0.47
CA HIS A 99 -7.79 12.01 -1.59
C HIS A 99 -7.61 10.64 -2.26
N ILE A 100 -8.02 9.55 -1.62
CA ILE A 100 -8.07 8.21 -2.23
C ILE A 100 -9.02 8.22 -3.45
N TYR A 101 -10.11 9.00 -3.43
CA TYR A 101 -10.98 9.16 -4.60
C TYR A 101 -10.24 9.74 -5.81
N ILE A 102 -9.23 10.59 -5.57
CA ILE A 102 -8.37 11.12 -6.65
C ILE A 102 -7.51 9.99 -7.24
N ALA A 103 -6.96 9.11 -6.39
CA ALA A 103 -6.22 7.94 -6.86
C ALA A 103 -7.09 6.97 -7.65
N GLN A 104 -8.34 6.77 -7.24
CA GLN A 104 -9.33 5.96 -7.96
C GLN A 104 -9.66 6.54 -9.33
N GLN A 105 -9.88 7.86 -9.42
CA GLN A 105 -10.09 8.56 -10.69
C GLN A 105 -8.83 8.46 -11.58
N ALA A 106 -7.64 8.63 -11.00
CA ALA A 106 -6.39 8.44 -11.72
C ALA A 106 -6.27 7.00 -12.25
N ALA A 107 -6.61 5.98 -11.45
CA ALA A 107 -6.58 4.59 -11.90
C ALA A 107 -7.43 4.37 -13.15
N VAL A 108 -8.62 4.97 -13.21
CA VAL A 108 -9.51 4.88 -14.38
C VAL A 108 -8.96 5.66 -15.56
N LYS A 109 -8.51 6.91 -15.36
CA LYS A 109 -8.00 7.78 -16.44
C LYS A 109 -6.72 7.23 -17.09
N PHE A 110 -5.84 6.61 -16.29
CA PHE A 110 -4.60 5.97 -16.77
C PHE A 110 -4.83 4.56 -17.34
N ASN A 111 -6.05 4.03 -17.26
CA ASN A 111 -6.34 2.63 -17.57
C ASN A 111 -5.40 1.70 -16.80
N ALA A 112 -5.34 1.89 -15.50
CA ALA A 112 -4.41 1.20 -14.61
C ALA A 112 -4.70 -0.29 -14.51
N ASP A 113 -3.67 -1.06 -14.25
CA ASP A 113 -3.76 -2.52 -14.05
C ASP A 113 -4.24 -2.88 -12.64
N CYS A 114 -3.93 -2.05 -11.66
CA CYS A 114 -4.39 -2.13 -10.28
C CYS A 114 -4.23 -0.76 -9.60
N LEU A 115 -4.63 -0.65 -8.35
CA LEU A 115 -4.31 0.43 -7.42
C LEU A 115 -3.62 -0.23 -6.22
N VAL A 116 -2.56 0.37 -5.70
CA VAL A 116 -1.84 -0.16 -4.54
C VAL A 116 -1.87 0.86 -3.40
N ASP A 117 -2.32 0.41 -2.24
CA ASP A 117 -2.18 1.13 -0.98
C ASP A 117 -1.01 0.52 -0.20
N LEU A 118 -0.01 1.33 0.09
CA LEU A 118 1.23 0.90 0.74
C LEU A 118 1.12 0.87 2.28
N GLY A 119 -0.07 1.12 2.83
CA GLY A 119 -0.30 1.06 4.27
C GLY A 119 -0.35 2.41 4.97
N ASP A 120 -0.52 2.35 6.29
CA ASP A 120 -0.81 3.49 7.15
C ASP A 120 -2.08 4.23 6.71
N ILE A 121 -3.15 3.46 6.54
CA ILE A 121 -4.49 4.02 6.36
C ILE A 121 -4.90 4.82 7.60
N GLY A 122 -4.31 4.48 8.76
CA GLY A 122 -4.42 5.27 9.98
C GLY A 122 -5.57 4.88 10.90
N ILE A 123 -5.64 3.62 11.25
CA ILE A 123 -6.68 3.10 12.16
C ILE A 123 -6.40 3.48 13.61
N ASP A 124 -5.13 3.55 14.01
CA ASP A 124 -4.72 3.74 15.42
C ASP A 124 -4.35 5.17 15.81
N ARG A 125 -4.27 6.06 14.89
CA ARG A 125 -3.59 7.34 14.94
C ARG A 125 -3.31 7.98 16.32
N TYR A 126 -2.01 8.23 16.57
CA TYR A 126 -1.32 8.98 17.64
C TYR A 126 -1.77 8.73 19.09
N ALA A 127 -0.80 8.54 19.97
CA ALA A 127 -0.97 8.33 21.41
C ALA A 127 -1.84 9.37 22.12
N ASP A 128 -1.93 10.58 21.57
CA ASP A 128 -2.76 11.67 22.11
C ASP A 128 -4.25 11.52 21.77
N TYR A 129 -4.60 10.61 20.87
CA TYR A 129 -5.97 10.32 20.42
C TYR A 129 -6.27 8.83 20.45
N VAL A 130 -5.72 8.10 21.41
CA VAL A 130 -6.09 6.71 21.62
C VAL A 130 -7.61 6.68 21.73
N PRO A 131 -8.31 5.93 20.87
CA PRO A 131 -9.73 5.74 21.02
C PRO A 131 -9.97 5.23 22.42
N SER A 132 -10.72 5.97 23.20
CA SER A 132 -11.04 5.56 24.58
C SER A 132 -11.91 4.32 24.58
N ARG A 133 -12.44 3.93 23.41
CA ARG A 133 -13.38 2.83 23.25
C ARG A 133 -13.08 2.01 21.99
N PRO A 134 -13.24 0.67 22.03
CA PRO A 134 -13.08 -0.19 20.88
C PRO A 134 -13.95 0.22 19.67
N GLU A 135 -15.12 0.80 19.95
CA GLU A 135 -16.05 1.24 18.90
C GLU A 135 -15.43 2.30 17.99
N ASP A 136 -14.56 3.17 18.51
CA ASP A 136 -13.93 4.23 17.75
C ASP A 136 -12.97 3.66 16.69
N VAL A 137 -12.31 2.52 16.98
CA VAL A 137 -11.46 1.79 16.02
C VAL A 137 -12.30 1.22 14.89
N PHE A 138 -13.44 0.62 15.20
CA PHE A 138 -14.35 0.08 14.17
C PHE A 138 -14.93 1.17 13.28
N TRP A 139 -15.25 2.33 13.83
CA TRP A 139 -15.74 3.46 13.03
C TRP A 139 -14.67 3.97 12.07
N ARG A 140 -13.40 4.03 12.50
CA ARG A 140 -12.28 4.40 11.62
C ARG A 140 -12.09 3.38 10.50
N LEU A 141 -12.05 2.09 10.87
CA LEU A 141 -11.95 1.01 9.90
C LEU A 141 -13.11 1.04 8.88
N ALA A 142 -14.34 1.24 9.36
CA ALA A 142 -15.51 1.34 8.50
C ALA A 142 -15.47 2.56 7.59
N ALA A 143 -14.98 3.71 8.07
CA ALA A 143 -14.83 4.92 7.28
C ALA A 143 -13.80 4.75 6.15
N GLN A 144 -12.69 4.07 6.43
CA GLN A 144 -11.68 3.73 5.43
C GLN A 144 -12.22 2.73 4.41
N LEU A 145 -12.82 1.64 4.89
CA LEU A 145 -13.39 0.62 4.02
C LEU A 145 -14.42 1.23 3.05
N ARG A 146 -15.22 2.18 3.51
CA ARG A 146 -16.23 2.85 2.68
C ARG A 146 -15.63 3.56 1.47
N VAL A 147 -14.42 4.11 1.58
CA VAL A 147 -13.75 4.78 0.47
C VAL A 147 -13.39 3.78 -0.63
N TYR A 148 -13.03 2.55 -0.27
CA TYR A 148 -12.63 1.51 -1.23
C TYR A 148 -13.78 0.60 -1.67
N GLN A 149 -14.83 0.48 -0.84
CA GLN A 149 -15.88 -0.54 -0.98
C GLN A 149 -16.56 -0.53 -2.34
N ASP A 150 -16.89 0.64 -2.84
CA ASP A 150 -17.65 0.81 -4.09
C ASP A 150 -16.73 0.82 -5.32
N PHE A 151 -15.42 0.95 -5.12
CA PHE A 151 -14.47 1.03 -6.21
C PHE A 151 -14.16 -0.35 -6.80
N THR A 152 -14.61 -0.58 -8.03
CA THR A 152 -14.48 -1.88 -8.71
C THR A 152 -13.79 -1.80 -10.07
N ALA A 153 -13.34 -0.61 -10.47
CA ALA A 153 -12.77 -0.38 -11.80
C ALA A 153 -11.48 -1.18 -12.05
N VAL A 154 -10.65 -1.34 -11.00
CA VAL A 154 -9.42 -2.14 -11.04
C VAL A 154 -9.25 -2.89 -9.69
N PRO A 155 -8.41 -3.93 -9.62
CA PRO A 155 -8.01 -4.54 -8.35
C PRO A 155 -7.36 -3.52 -7.42
N VAL A 156 -7.66 -3.60 -6.13
CA VAL A 156 -6.95 -2.84 -5.10
C VAL A 156 -6.14 -3.83 -4.26
N LEU A 157 -4.85 -3.54 -4.09
CA LEU A 157 -3.92 -4.34 -3.31
C LEU A 157 -3.46 -3.50 -2.11
N PHE A 158 -3.52 -4.08 -0.91
CA PHE A 158 -3.17 -3.38 0.32
C PHE A 158 -1.96 -4.01 1.00
N CYS A 159 -0.97 -3.18 1.30
CA CYS A 159 0.06 -3.48 2.28
C CYS A 159 -0.41 -3.04 3.68
N ILE A 160 0.12 -3.63 4.73
CA ILE A 160 -0.16 -3.23 6.10
C ILE A 160 0.96 -2.31 6.59
N GLY A 161 0.57 -1.14 7.12
CA GLY A 161 1.46 -0.23 7.82
C GLY A 161 1.41 -0.42 9.34
N ASN A 162 2.32 0.21 10.07
CA ASN A 162 2.37 0.07 11.53
C ASN A 162 1.20 0.76 12.25
N HIS A 163 0.57 1.74 11.60
CA HIS A 163 -0.62 2.42 12.13
C HIS A 163 -1.94 1.71 11.78
N ASP A 164 -1.89 0.54 11.16
CA ASP A 164 -3.09 -0.21 10.75
C ASP A 164 -3.51 -1.29 11.75
N HIS A 165 -2.67 -1.57 12.74
CA HIS A 165 -2.97 -2.57 13.77
C HIS A 165 -3.89 -2.07 14.89
N GLY A 166 -4.21 -0.79 14.92
CA GLY A 166 -4.97 -0.18 16.00
C GLY A 166 -4.14 0.06 17.28
N PRO A 167 -4.71 0.72 18.27
CA PRO A 167 -4.02 1.01 19.52
C PRO A 167 -3.72 -0.25 20.32
N ALA A 168 -2.69 -0.20 21.16
CA ALA A 168 -2.19 -1.33 21.95
C ALA A 168 -3.26 -2.06 22.81
N ASN A 169 -4.33 -1.37 23.17
CA ASN A 169 -5.45 -1.93 23.92
C ASN A 169 -6.54 -2.56 23.03
N PHE A 170 -6.46 -2.38 21.72
CA PHE A 170 -7.38 -2.95 20.75
C PHE A 170 -6.66 -3.27 19.43
N PHE A 171 -5.99 -4.41 19.41
CA PHE A 171 -5.18 -4.84 18.27
C PHE A 171 -6.02 -5.43 17.17
N ILE A 172 -5.85 -4.94 15.94
CA ILE A 172 -6.38 -5.53 14.71
C ILE A 172 -5.31 -6.48 14.17
N SER A 173 -5.63 -7.76 14.11
CA SER A 173 -4.69 -8.74 13.55
C SER A 173 -4.57 -8.60 12.03
N ASP A 174 -3.43 -9.04 11.48
CA ASP A 174 -3.16 -9.10 10.05
C ASP A 174 -4.28 -9.80 9.29
N ARG A 175 -4.78 -10.88 9.85
CA ARG A 175 -5.92 -11.61 9.30
C ARG A 175 -7.19 -10.75 9.18
N VAL A 176 -7.53 -9.99 10.23
CA VAL A 176 -8.72 -9.10 10.19
C VAL A 176 -8.51 -8.01 9.15
N PHE A 177 -7.32 -7.46 9.04
CA PHE A 177 -6.98 -6.49 8.02
C PHE A 177 -7.10 -7.10 6.63
N GLY A 178 -6.45 -8.23 6.38
CA GLY A 178 -6.47 -8.93 5.10
C GLY A 178 -7.88 -9.36 4.67
N GLU A 179 -8.67 -9.92 5.60
CA GLU A 179 -10.08 -10.26 5.34
C GLU A 179 -10.93 -9.02 5.02
N THR A 180 -10.59 -7.86 5.57
CA THR A 180 -11.33 -6.62 5.36
C THR A 180 -10.98 -5.94 4.03
N PHE A 181 -9.70 -5.82 3.70
CA PHE A 181 -9.23 -5.04 2.56
C PHE A 181 -8.85 -5.87 1.33
N ASN A 182 -8.10 -6.96 1.49
CA ASN A 182 -7.64 -7.76 0.34
C ASN A 182 -8.65 -8.81 -0.12
N LEU A 183 -9.35 -9.50 0.81
CA LEU A 183 -10.30 -10.54 0.47
C LEU A 183 -11.45 -10.06 -0.45
N PRO A 184 -11.99 -8.83 -0.36
CA PRO A 184 -12.97 -8.34 -1.33
C PRO A 184 -12.49 -8.35 -2.78
N THR A 185 -11.20 -8.04 -3.02
CA THR A 185 -10.59 -8.14 -4.35
C THR A 185 -10.56 -9.58 -4.86
N LEU A 186 -10.19 -10.54 -4.02
CA LEU A 186 -10.20 -11.97 -4.38
C LEU A 186 -11.64 -12.46 -4.67
N ARG A 187 -12.62 -12.08 -3.87
CA ARG A 187 -14.04 -12.48 -4.04
C ARG A 187 -14.64 -11.99 -5.35
N ARG A 188 -14.09 -10.94 -5.94
CA ARG A 188 -14.47 -10.47 -7.29
C ARG A 188 -13.87 -11.32 -8.42
N GLY A 189 -13.15 -12.38 -8.10
CA GLY A 189 -12.54 -13.28 -9.08
C GLY A 189 -11.24 -12.76 -9.68
N VAL A 190 -10.65 -11.73 -9.09
CA VAL A 190 -9.31 -11.24 -9.47
C VAL A 190 -8.28 -12.31 -9.11
N PRO A 191 -7.37 -12.70 -10.02
CA PRO A 191 -6.41 -13.78 -9.80
C PRO A 191 -5.24 -13.32 -8.92
N VAL A 192 -5.55 -12.84 -7.72
CA VAL A 192 -4.58 -12.54 -6.67
C VAL A 192 -4.26 -13.81 -5.91
N LYS A 193 -3.01 -14.03 -5.59
CA LYS A 193 -2.52 -15.12 -4.72
C LYS A 193 -2.07 -14.51 -3.40
N THR A 194 -2.50 -15.10 -2.28
CA THR A 194 -2.19 -14.58 -0.94
C THR A 194 -1.66 -15.65 -0.02
N GLY A 195 -1.03 -15.22 1.07
CA GLY A 195 -0.82 -16.02 2.25
C GLY A 195 -2.16 -16.39 2.94
N GLN A 196 -2.05 -17.10 4.06
CA GLN A 196 -3.21 -17.66 4.77
C GLN A 196 -4.15 -16.56 5.29
N ASP A 197 -3.60 -15.45 5.75
CA ASP A 197 -4.34 -14.35 6.40
C ASP A 197 -4.67 -13.19 5.45
N PHE A 198 -4.39 -13.35 4.14
CA PHE A 198 -4.68 -12.37 3.08
C PHE A 198 -3.93 -11.03 3.22
N ASP A 199 -2.94 -10.96 4.08
CA ASP A 199 -2.20 -9.77 4.47
C ASP A 199 -0.98 -9.51 3.58
N TYR A 200 -0.55 -10.50 2.82
CA TYR A 200 0.48 -10.41 1.77
C TYR A 200 0.15 -11.31 0.59
N GLY A 201 0.77 -11.02 -0.55
CA GLY A 201 0.53 -11.81 -1.75
C GLY A 201 1.11 -11.21 -3.02
N TYR A 202 0.55 -11.61 -4.15
CA TYR A 202 0.88 -11.03 -5.44
C TYR A 202 -0.31 -11.05 -6.41
N TYR A 203 -0.23 -10.15 -7.39
CA TYR A 203 -1.12 -10.07 -8.53
C TYR A 203 -0.34 -10.18 -9.84
N ASP A 204 -0.76 -11.10 -10.70
CA ASP A 204 -0.16 -11.31 -12.02
C ASP A 204 -0.90 -10.53 -13.10
N ILE A 205 -0.21 -9.56 -13.70
CA ILE A 205 -0.63 -8.86 -14.91
C ILE A 205 -0.10 -9.68 -16.12
N SER A 206 -0.73 -10.82 -16.36
CA SER A 206 -0.21 -11.87 -17.25
C SER A 206 0.02 -11.39 -18.68
N GLY A 207 -0.87 -10.54 -19.22
CA GLY A 207 -0.71 -9.95 -20.55
C GLY A 207 0.55 -9.10 -20.70
N LYS A 208 1.07 -8.55 -19.59
CA LYS A 208 2.25 -7.69 -19.56
C LYS A 208 3.44 -8.33 -18.83
N LYS A 209 3.38 -9.63 -18.57
CA LYS A 209 4.44 -10.42 -17.91
C LYS A 209 5.00 -9.74 -16.66
N THR A 210 4.12 -9.23 -15.81
CA THR A 210 4.55 -8.51 -14.61
C THR A 210 3.80 -9.04 -13.38
N ARG A 211 4.55 -9.29 -12.31
CA ARG A 211 4.04 -9.66 -10.98
C ARG A 211 4.21 -8.51 -10.03
N VAL A 212 3.12 -8.05 -9.44
CA VAL A 212 3.10 -7.05 -8.38
C VAL A 212 2.95 -7.78 -7.06
N PHE A 213 4.00 -7.79 -6.25
CA PHE A 213 3.93 -8.25 -4.87
C PHE A 213 3.40 -7.14 -3.97
N PHE A 214 2.58 -7.51 -2.99
CA PHE A 214 2.23 -6.67 -1.85
C PHE A 214 2.61 -7.45 -0.59
N LEU A 215 3.52 -6.89 0.22
CA LEU A 215 4.09 -7.56 1.38
C LEU A 215 3.70 -6.83 2.67
N ASN A 216 3.50 -7.61 3.73
CA ASN A 216 3.28 -7.11 5.07
C ASN A 216 4.62 -6.95 5.78
N THR A 217 5.08 -5.72 5.95
CA THR A 217 6.31 -5.39 6.69
C THR A 217 6.05 -5.08 8.16
N SER A 218 4.81 -5.16 8.59
CA SER A 218 4.38 -4.98 9.97
C SER A 218 4.03 -6.30 10.66
N ASP A 219 4.32 -7.44 9.98
CA ASP A 219 4.24 -8.79 10.50
C ASP A 219 5.32 -9.02 11.56
N ASP A 220 5.14 -10.02 12.45
CA ASP A 220 6.08 -10.43 13.49
C ASP A 220 6.80 -9.25 14.22
N ALA A 221 6.15 -8.73 15.26
CA ALA A 221 6.66 -7.66 16.12
C ALA A 221 6.70 -6.24 15.51
N TYR A 222 5.77 -5.90 14.63
CA TYR A 222 5.52 -4.57 14.06
C TYR A 222 6.48 -4.07 12.99
N TYR A 223 7.68 -4.63 12.85
CA TYR A 223 8.72 -4.13 11.94
C TYR A 223 9.47 -5.28 11.29
N GLY A 224 8.75 -6.17 10.59
CA GLY A 224 9.41 -7.32 10.01
C GLY A 224 8.53 -8.22 9.17
N TYR A 225 9.13 -9.33 8.80
CA TYR A 225 8.46 -10.39 8.05
C TYR A 225 8.37 -11.67 8.88
N SER A 226 7.27 -12.43 8.76
CA SER A 226 7.25 -13.81 9.20
C SER A 226 8.10 -14.70 8.27
N ARG A 227 8.52 -15.85 8.77
CA ARG A 227 9.22 -16.84 7.93
C ARG A 227 8.31 -17.36 6.83
N GLU A 228 7.07 -17.60 7.18
CA GLU A 228 6.04 -18.07 6.26
C GLU A 228 5.87 -17.11 5.09
N GLN A 229 5.84 -15.80 5.35
CA GLN A 229 5.76 -14.79 4.31
C GLN A 229 7.03 -14.78 3.44
N LEU A 230 8.21 -14.86 4.05
CA LEU A 230 9.47 -14.87 3.29
C LEU A 230 9.61 -16.14 2.43
N GLN A 231 9.17 -17.32 2.93
CA GLN A 231 9.13 -18.54 2.12
C GLN A 231 8.12 -18.40 0.97
N PHE A 232 6.91 -17.88 1.25
CA PHE A 232 5.94 -17.59 0.21
C PHE A 232 6.51 -16.64 -0.85
N PHE A 233 7.19 -15.59 -0.42
CA PHE A 233 7.83 -14.63 -1.32
C PHE A 233 8.92 -15.30 -2.18
N ALA A 234 9.82 -16.06 -1.58
CA ALA A 234 10.87 -16.78 -2.27
C ALA A 234 10.32 -17.77 -3.31
N ASP A 235 9.32 -18.59 -2.93
CA ASP A 235 8.69 -19.57 -3.81
C ASP A 235 8.01 -18.89 -5.00
N ASN A 236 7.41 -17.75 -4.78
CA ASN A 236 6.65 -17.04 -5.83
C ASN A 236 7.49 -15.99 -6.58
N LEU A 237 8.71 -15.69 -6.16
CA LEU A 237 9.68 -14.91 -6.94
C LEU A 237 10.34 -15.77 -8.03
N GLN A 238 10.14 -17.09 -8.04
CA GLN A 238 10.41 -17.95 -9.19
C GLN A 238 9.44 -17.59 -10.33
N LEU A 239 9.83 -16.65 -11.15
CA LEU A 239 8.99 -16.11 -12.20
C LEU A 239 9.08 -16.93 -13.47
N PRO A 240 8.02 -16.96 -14.32
CA PRO A 240 8.16 -17.43 -15.69
C PRO A 240 9.15 -16.56 -16.47
N ASP A 241 9.77 -17.13 -17.50
CA ASP A 241 10.77 -16.44 -18.32
C ASP A 241 10.33 -15.07 -18.82
N GLN A 242 11.23 -14.10 -18.71
CA GLN A 242 11.03 -12.71 -19.13
C GLN A 242 9.99 -11.91 -18.30
N TRP A 243 9.59 -12.45 -17.18
CA TRP A 243 8.70 -11.70 -16.28
C TRP A 243 9.46 -10.67 -15.46
N THR A 244 8.75 -9.64 -15.07
CA THR A 244 9.24 -8.58 -14.19
C THR A 244 8.49 -8.63 -12.86
N ALA A 245 9.22 -8.61 -11.75
CA ALA A 245 8.66 -8.39 -10.43
C ALA A 245 8.74 -6.90 -10.05
N VAL A 246 7.75 -6.43 -9.32
CA VAL A 246 7.80 -5.19 -8.54
C VAL A 246 7.27 -5.50 -7.15
N ILE A 247 7.89 -4.93 -6.12
CA ILE A 247 7.54 -5.19 -4.74
C ILE A 247 6.95 -3.92 -4.15
N CYS A 248 5.76 -4.02 -3.58
CA CYS A 248 5.06 -2.98 -2.85
C CYS A 248 4.98 -3.39 -1.38
N GLN A 249 5.36 -2.51 -0.48
CA GLN A 249 5.36 -2.77 0.97
C GLN A 249 5.40 -1.45 1.74
N HIS A 250 5.10 -1.46 3.02
CA HIS A 250 5.08 -0.23 3.80
C HIS A 250 6.48 0.25 4.15
N PHE A 251 7.22 -0.54 4.95
CA PHE A 251 8.58 -0.16 5.37
C PHE A 251 9.63 -0.42 4.30
N CYS A 252 10.57 0.52 4.18
CA CYS A 252 11.81 0.28 3.48
C CYS A 252 12.70 -0.66 4.30
N VAL A 253 13.40 -1.58 3.65
CA VAL A 253 14.35 -2.48 4.33
C VAL A 253 15.71 -1.82 4.53
N ASN A 254 16.10 -0.94 3.62
CA ASN A 254 17.45 -0.37 3.61
C ASN A 254 17.60 0.83 4.55
N ARG A 255 18.55 0.73 5.50
CA ARG A 255 18.84 1.75 6.51
C ARG A 255 19.38 3.08 5.96
N SER A 256 19.90 3.09 4.74
CA SER A 256 20.49 4.32 4.20
C SER A 256 19.45 5.30 3.66
N ILE A 257 18.22 4.79 3.41
CA ILE A 257 17.12 5.59 2.87
C ILE A 257 15.85 5.53 3.71
N GLY A 258 15.61 4.44 4.44
CA GLY A 258 14.49 4.30 5.37
C GLY A 258 14.80 5.04 6.67
N ILE A 259 14.47 6.32 6.75
CA ILE A 259 14.71 7.16 7.92
C ILE A 259 13.45 7.94 8.28
N TRP A 260 13.25 8.16 9.56
CA TRP A 260 12.22 9.03 10.11
C TRP A 260 12.86 9.97 11.14
N LEU A 261 12.71 11.28 10.97
CA LEU A 261 13.29 12.29 11.85
C LEU A 261 14.79 12.03 12.21
N SER A 262 15.60 11.68 11.23
CA SER A 262 17.02 11.37 11.38
C SER A 262 17.37 10.03 12.07
N ALA A 263 16.38 9.17 12.34
CA ALA A 263 16.59 7.82 12.84
C ALA A 263 16.23 6.77 11.77
N PRO A 264 16.89 5.59 11.72
CA PRO A 264 16.47 4.50 10.87
C PRO A 264 15.05 4.05 11.21
N HIS A 265 14.15 4.11 10.22
CA HIS A 265 12.79 3.59 10.31
C HIS A 265 12.62 2.58 9.18
N ILE A 266 12.78 1.32 9.50
CA ILE A 266 12.96 0.25 8.53
C ILE A 266 12.32 -1.04 9.01
N CYS A 267 12.05 -1.93 8.06
CA CYS A 267 11.76 -3.33 8.32
C CYS A 267 13.00 -4.01 8.92
N ALA A 268 13.10 -4.02 10.25
CA ALA A 268 14.31 -4.44 10.95
C ALA A 268 14.37 -5.96 11.17
N ASN A 269 13.21 -6.62 11.34
CA ASN A 269 13.16 -8.04 11.62
C ASN A 269 13.14 -8.86 10.34
N ARG A 270 14.16 -9.67 10.11
CA ARG A 270 14.39 -10.50 8.92
C ARG A 270 14.51 -9.73 7.59
N GLY A 271 14.78 -8.42 7.63
CA GLY A 271 15.06 -7.65 6.42
C GLY A 271 16.30 -8.17 5.67
N GLU A 272 17.29 -8.69 6.39
CA GLU A 272 18.49 -9.32 5.80
C GLU A 272 18.18 -10.60 5.02
N ILE A 273 17.15 -11.36 5.41
CA ILE A 273 16.70 -12.55 4.68
C ILE A 273 16.02 -12.13 3.39
N TRP A 274 15.16 -11.12 3.46
CA TRP A 274 14.52 -10.53 2.28
C TRP A 274 15.55 -10.00 1.26
N GLU A 275 16.57 -9.27 1.74
CA GLU A 275 17.68 -8.81 0.87
C GLU A 275 18.45 -10.00 0.27
N ALA A 276 18.73 -11.05 1.04
CA ALA A 276 19.42 -12.24 0.55
C ALA A 276 18.62 -12.98 -0.53
N ILE A 277 17.30 -13.09 -0.39
CA ILE A 277 16.40 -13.63 -1.42
C ILE A 277 16.53 -12.82 -2.70
N LEU A 278 16.50 -11.48 -2.63
CA LEU A 278 16.63 -10.61 -3.80
C LEU A 278 18.02 -10.74 -4.46
N GLN A 279 19.08 -10.83 -3.67
CA GLN A 279 20.43 -11.07 -4.21
C GLN A 279 20.52 -12.44 -4.91
N GLY A 280 19.91 -13.48 -4.32
CA GLY A 280 19.77 -14.78 -4.96
C GLY A 280 19.05 -14.68 -6.31
N PHE A 281 17.95 -13.95 -6.35
CA PHE A 281 17.19 -13.73 -7.60
C PHE A 281 17.99 -12.98 -8.66
N LEU A 282 18.64 -11.88 -8.31
CA LEU A 282 19.41 -11.05 -9.25
C LEU A 282 20.64 -11.77 -9.80
N HIS A 283 21.20 -12.73 -9.05
CA HIS A 283 22.41 -13.46 -9.42
C HIS A 283 22.15 -14.92 -9.83
N ASN A 284 20.89 -15.33 -9.95
CA ASN A 284 20.49 -16.70 -10.29
C ASN A 284 21.12 -17.74 -9.34
N GLN A 285 21.00 -17.54 -8.04
CA GLN A 285 21.59 -18.35 -6.99
C GLN A 285 20.53 -19.01 -6.11
N ALA A 286 20.88 -20.18 -5.61
CA ALA A 286 20.17 -20.83 -4.51
C ALA A 286 20.75 -20.41 -3.16
N GLY A 287 19.94 -20.49 -2.11
CA GLY A 287 20.37 -20.17 -0.75
C GLY A 287 19.39 -20.62 0.31
N GLU A 288 19.83 -20.49 1.56
CA GLU A 288 19.02 -20.74 2.76
C GLU A 288 19.51 -19.85 3.91
N ILE A 289 18.58 -19.20 4.59
CA ILE A 289 18.83 -18.46 5.85
C ILE A 289 17.64 -18.68 6.79
N ASP A 290 17.91 -19.05 8.02
CA ASP A 290 16.92 -19.23 9.10
C ASP A 290 15.72 -20.13 8.71
N GLY A 291 16.00 -21.17 7.86
CA GLY A 291 14.99 -22.10 7.37
C GLY A 291 14.16 -21.60 6.20
N VAL A 292 14.40 -20.38 5.71
CA VAL A 292 13.84 -19.87 4.44
C VAL A 292 14.78 -20.25 3.31
N THR A 293 14.27 -20.96 2.31
CA THR A 293 15.04 -21.47 1.17
C THR A 293 14.61 -20.83 -0.15
N TRP A 294 15.53 -20.71 -1.07
CA TRP A 294 15.24 -20.27 -2.46
C TRP A 294 16.17 -20.95 -3.46
N ASP A 295 15.69 -21.14 -4.68
CA ASP A 295 16.51 -21.61 -5.79
C ASP A 295 16.11 -20.87 -7.08
N PHE A 296 16.94 -19.91 -7.47
CA PHE A 296 16.76 -19.14 -8.72
C PHE A 296 17.72 -19.53 -9.82
N THR A 297 18.43 -20.67 -9.69
CA THR A 297 19.45 -21.13 -10.66
C THR A 297 18.87 -21.33 -12.08
N ASN A 298 17.57 -21.51 -12.20
CA ASN A 298 16.87 -21.69 -13.46
C ASN A 298 16.08 -20.43 -13.91
N ASN A 299 16.25 -19.28 -13.26
CA ASN A 299 15.63 -18.04 -13.70
C ASN A 299 16.30 -17.54 -15.00
N HIS A 300 15.50 -17.35 -16.04
CA HIS A 300 16.00 -16.86 -17.33
C HIS A 300 15.35 -15.51 -17.68
N ASP A 301 16.19 -14.48 -17.80
CA ASP A 301 15.75 -13.11 -18.15
C ASP A 301 14.65 -12.50 -17.28
N CYS A 302 14.45 -13.04 -16.06
CA CYS A 302 13.56 -12.45 -15.08
C CYS A 302 14.17 -11.18 -14.50
N ARG A 303 13.32 -10.22 -14.10
CA ARG A 303 13.75 -8.87 -13.73
C ARG A 303 13.08 -8.39 -12.47
N LEU A 304 13.75 -7.50 -11.76
CA LEU A 304 13.22 -6.80 -10.60
C LEU A 304 13.18 -5.30 -10.90
N ALA A 305 12.00 -4.72 -11.01
CA ALA A 305 11.84 -3.29 -11.25
C ALA A 305 12.24 -2.45 -10.02
N GLY A 306 11.93 -2.95 -8.82
CA GLY A 306 12.31 -2.32 -7.57
C GLY A 306 11.35 -2.63 -6.43
N SER A 307 11.61 -2.00 -5.28
CA SER A 307 10.78 -1.99 -4.08
C SER A 307 10.22 -0.58 -3.86
N LEU A 308 8.90 -0.48 -3.84
CA LEU A 308 8.12 0.76 -3.65
C LEU A 308 7.56 0.76 -2.23
N THR A 309 7.85 1.80 -1.46
CA THR A 309 7.53 1.88 -0.04
C THR A 309 6.97 3.24 0.38
N GLY A 310 6.33 3.30 1.54
CA GLY A 310 5.83 4.50 2.20
C GLY A 310 6.58 4.82 3.50
N ASP A 311 5.85 4.97 4.61
CA ASP A 311 6.29 5.12 6.00
C ASP A 311 7.05 6.41 6.34
N SER A 312 8.06 6.75 5.57
CA SER A 312 8.96 7.87 5.92
C SER A 312 8.38 9.27 5.66
N HIS A 313 7.22 9.37 5.03
CA HIS A 313 6.50 10.61 4.70
C HIS A 313 7.28 11.62 3.84
N PHE A 314 8.31 11.19 3.13
CA PHE A 314 9.06 12.00 2.18
C PHE A 314 9.60 11.16 1.03
N ASP A 315 9.87 11.81 -0.09
CA ASP A 315 10.46 11.14 -1.24
C ASP A 315 11.94 10.83 -1.01
N ASN A 316 12.31 9.57 -1.15
CA ASN A 316 13.71 9.14 -1.15
C ASN A 316 13.93 7.97 -2.11
N GLN A 317 15.16 7.76 -2.52
CA GLN A 317 15.50 6.68 -3.44
C GLN A 317 16.98 6.35 -3.43
N ALA A 318 17.29 5.08 -3.66
CA ALA A 318 18.63 4.63 -3.95
C ALA A 318 18.61 3.30 -4.71
N THR A 319 19.59 3.10 -5.59
CA THR A 319 19.87 1.77 -6.13
C THR A 319 20.98 1.14 -5.31
N ILE A 320 20.67 0.08 -4.59
CA ILE A 320 21.58 -0.58 -3.66
C ILE A 320 21.63 -2.05 -4.01
N ASN A 321 22.83 -2.58 -4.22
CA ASN A 321 23.06 -3.98 -4.61
C ASN A 321 22.21 -4.41 -5.82
N GLY A 322 21.97 -3.50 -6.78
CA GLY A 322 21.16 -3.77 -7.98
C GLY A 322 19.65 -3.67 -7.77
N VAL A 323 19.18 -3.35 -6.57
CA VAL A 323 17.76 -3.13 -6.27
C VAL A 323 17.45 -1.64 -6.22
N ASN A 324 16.45 -1.20 -6.94
CA ASN A 324 15.88 0.15 -6.82
C ASN A 324 14.98 0.19 -5.58
N HIS A 325 15.39 0.88 -4.54
CA HIS A 325 14.57 1.19 -3.38
C HIS A 325 13.98 2.58 -3.54
N VAL A 326 12.68 2.69 -3.45
CA VAL A 326 11.94 3.93 -3.69
C VAL A 326 10.96 4.15 -2.55
N ILE A 327 11.12 5.26 -1.85
CA ILE A 327 10.16 5.72 -0.86
C ILE A 327 9.32 6.82 -1.51
N THR A 328 8.00 6.71 -1.38
CA THR A 328 7.09 7.74 -1.86
C THR A 328 6.49 8.49 -0.68
N GLN A 329 6.37 9.80 -0.85
CA GLN A 329 5.78 10.66 0.17
C GLN A 329 4.27 10.38 0.27
N GLY A 330 3.80 10.19 1.51
CA GLY A 330 2.39 10.01 1.83
C GLY A 330 1.66 11.30 2.17
N PHE A 331 0.37 11.20 2.42
CA PHE A 331 -0.49 12.31 2.82
C PHE A 331 -0.24 12.81 4.25
N GLY A 332 0.54 12.07 5.05
CA GLY A 332 0.82 12.39 6.44
C GLY A 332 1.39 13.79 6.62
N THR A 333 1.12 14.37 7.77
CA THR A 333 1.58 15.71 8.14
C THR A 333 3.10 15.79 8.16
N VAL A 334 3.66 16.48 7.19
CA VAL A 334 5.04 16.96 7.27
C VAL A 334 5.00 18.32 7.95
N LEU A 335 5.59 18.42 9.16
CA LEU A 335 5.70 19.68 9.88
C LEU A 335 6.72 20.57 9.16
N GLU A 336 6.32 21.79 8.79
CA GLU A 336 7.14 22.75 8.01
C GLU A 336 8.52 23.01 8.63
N GLU A 337 8.65 22.95 9.95
CA GLU A 337 9.85 23.35 10.69
C GLU A 337 10.97 22.28 10.66
N ASN A 338 10.67 21.03 10.34
CA ASN A 338 11.62 19.91 10.39
C ASN A 338 11.55 18.99 9.17
N MET A 339 11.21 19.53 8.00
CA MET A 339 11.08 18.71 6.81
C MET A 339 12.42 18.12 6.38
N PRO A 340 12.53 16.79 6.21
CA PRO A 340 13.70 16.19 5.60
C PRO A 340 13.93 16.73 4.20
N GLU A 341 15.19 16.70 3.73
CA GLU A 341 15.48 16.99 2.33
C GLU A 341 14.65 16.05 1.43
N GLY A 342 13.90 16.65 0.50
CA GLY A 342 13.03 15.89 -0.39
C GLY A 342 11.55 15.90 -0.04
N ALA A 343 11.16 16.30 1.16
CA ALA A 343 9.73 16.47 1.51
C ALA A 343 9.12 17.68 0.78
N VAL A 344 7.83 17.61 0.48
CA VAL A 344 7.09 18.70 -0.16
C VAL A 344 6.04 19.21 0.80
N ASN A 345 6.05 20.53 1.02
CA ASN A 345 5.05 21.18 1.86
C ASN A 345 3.66 21.07 1.21
N THR A 346 2.69 20.54 1.96
CA THR A 346 1.31 20.38 1.53
C THR A 346 0.43 21.55 2.00
N LYS A 347 -0.48 22.00 1.13
CA LYS A 347 -1.44 23.06 1.43
C LYS A 347 -2.85 22.49 1.40
N PHE A 348 -3.61 22.72 2.45
CA PHE A 348 -5.00 22.29 2.53
C PHE A 348 -5.85 22.79 1.36
N LYS A 349 -6.79 21.94 0.90
CA LYS A 349 -7.76 22.24 -0.17
C LYS A 349 -7.12 22.70 -1.47
N SER A 350 -6.00 22.12 -1.84
CA SER A 350 -5.30 22.43 -3.08
C SER A 350 -4.59 21.21 -3.64
N CYS A 351 -4.12 21.29 -4.88
CA CYS A 351 -3.26 20.28 -5.50
C CYS A 351 -2.05 19.89 -4.63
N CYS A 352 -1.61 20.82 -3.78
CA CYS A 352 -0.45 20.57 -2.90
C CYS A 352 -0.76 19.69 -1.70
N GLN A 353 -2.02 19.37 -1.42
CA GLN A 353 -2.40 18.40 -0.38
C GLN A 353 -2.36 16.96 -0.92
N THR A 354 -2.58 16.76 -2.20
CA THR A 354 -2.57 15.43 -2.82
C THR A 354 -1.14 14.99 -3.11
N LEU A 355 -0.84 13.76 -2.77
CA LEU A 355 0.46 13.13 -2.93
C LEU A 355 0.25 11.69 -3.43
N ILE A 356 0.08 11.54 -4.74
CA ILE A 356 -0.12 10.24 -5.38
C ILE A 356 0.99 10.06 -6.41
N ASP A 357 1.72 8.98 -6.35
CA ASP A 357 2.61 8.57 -7.42
C ASP A 357 1.91 7.55 -8.32
N VAL A 358 1.99 7.75 -9.62
CA VAL A 358 1.58 6.75 -10.61
C VAL A 358 2.84 6.01 -11.04
N ALA A 359 2.98 4.77 -10.58
CA ALA A 359 4.05 3.89 -11.01
C ALA A 359 3.75 3.37 -12.42
N ALA A 360 4.74 3.47 -13.30
CA ALA A 360 4.67 2.98 -14.67
C ALA A 360 5.93 2.21 -15.01
N ILE A 361 5.77 0.97 -15.50
CA ILE A 361 6.87 0.05 -15.80
C ILE A 361 6.81 -0.31 -17.28
N LYS A 362 7.93 -0.14 -17.97
CA LYS A 362 8.16 -0.67 -19.32
C LYS A 362 9.05 -1.91 -19.23
N PRO A 363 8.49 -3.12 -19.12
CA PRO A 363 9.31 -4.33 -18.95
C PRO A 363 10.31 -4.52 -20.09
N GLY A 364 9.91 -4.27 -21.33
CA GLY A 364 10.75 -4.40 -22.51
C GLY A 364 11.94 -3.43 -22.56
N LYS A 365 11.83 -2.27 -21.90
CA LYS A 365 12.90 -1.25 -21.81
C LYS A 365 13.63 -1.28 -20.47
N ARG A 366 13.21 -2.10 -19.54
CA ARG A 366 13.75 -2.17 -18.17
C ARG A 366 13.73 -0.79 -17.50
N GLU A 367 12.59 -0.13 -17.56
CA GLU A 367 12.42 1.22 -17.02
C GLU A 367 11.18 1.28 -16.12
N LEU A 368 11.38 1.77 -14.89
CA LEU A 368 10.34 2.15 -13.94
C LEU A 368 10.32 3.66 -13.85
N ARG A 369 9.14 4.26 -13.93
CA ARG A 369 8.96 5.69 -13.69
C ARG A 369 7.80 5.95 -12.76
N LEU A 370 7.97 6.90 -11.87
CA LEU A 370 6.93 7.45 -11.02
C LEU A 370 6.53 8.83 -11.54
N PHE A 371 5.24 9.07 -11.69
CA PHE A 371 4.66 10.35 -12.10
C PHE A 371 3.85 10.91 -10.94
N ARG A 372 4.22 12.09 -10.44
CA ARG A 372 3.55 12.73 -9.32
C ARG A 372 2.26 13.42 -9.77
N ILE A 373 1.15 13.11 -9.07
CA ILE A 373 -0.11 13.88 -9.06
C ILE A 373 -0.10 14.71 -7.77
N GLY A 374 -0.24 16.03 -7.91
CA GLY A 374 -0.32 16.96 -6.79
C GLY A 374 1.01 17.57 -6.39
N ALA A 375 1.35 17.56 -5.10
CA ALA A 375 2.45 18.34 -4.57
C ALA A 375 3.80 18.06 -5.22
N GLY A 376 4.44 19.11 -5.73
CA GLY A 376 5.73 19.08 -6.43
C GLY A 376 5.63 18.76 -7.92
N GLY A 377 4.50 18.24 -8.42
CA GLY A 377 4.27 18.03 -9.85
C GLY A 377 5.39 17.28 -10.56
N ASP A 378 5.74 17.70 -11.76
CA ASP A 378 6.76 17.05 -12.60
C ASP A 378 8.19 17.10 -12.04
N GLN A 379 8.48 18.01 -11.10
CA GLN A 379 9.77 18.06 -10.41
C GLN A 379 9.99 16.82 -9.51
N ARG A 380 8.95 16.09 -9.21
CA ARG A 380 8.97 14.86 -8.42
C ARG A 380 8.83 13.59 -9.26
N ASP A 381 8.76 13.72 -10.57
CA ASP A 381 8.84 12.55 -11.45
C ASP A 381 10.21 11.89 -11.31
N ARG A 382 10.26 10.57 -11.15
CA ARG A 382 11.48 9.79 -10.89
C ARG A 382 11.58 8.64 -11.87
N THR A 383 12.77 8.38 -12.40
CA THR A 383 13.01 7.32 -13.39
C THR A 383 14.15 6.42 -12.95
N PHE A 384 13.96 5.11 -13.11
CA PHE A 384 14.91 4.06 -12.72
C PHE A 384 15.08 3.07 -13.87
N SER A 385 16.31 2.60 -14.07
CA SER A 385 16.61 1.43 -14.92
C SER A 385 16.77 0.19 -14.04
N PHE A 386 16.43 -1.00 -14.58
CA PHE A 386 16.55 -2.27 -13.87
C PHE A 386 16.95 -3.43 -14.76
#